data_a006f88429d4867e95f12e41a1adcdce
#
_entry.id   a006f88429d4867e95f12e41a1adcdce
#
_cell.length_a   1.000
_cell.length_b   1.000
_cell.length_c   1.000
_cell.angle_alpha   90.00
_cell.angle_beta   90.00
_cell.angle_gamma   90.00
#
_symmetry.space_group_name_H-M   'P 1'
#
loop_
_entity.id
_entity.type
_entity.pdbx_description
1 polymer ?
#
loop_
_entity_poly.entity_id
_entity_poly.type
_entity_poly.pdbx_seq_one_letter_code
_entity_poly.pdbx_strand_id
1 'polypeptide(L)'
;MDAAVIEVLQQAGSQDPNVLKPAEQTLKEWETQRGFYTALYNVFSNHSLAVNIRWMAVLYFKNGVDKYWRKNAPNGIEEDEKEFLRQRLISNFEEPVNQLALQLAVLIAKIARYDCPREWDVLIPTLLEVIRGQNSIAQHRALLTMHHVVKALASKRLSGDVRLFENLTHNVITFILNTWNTYTESFLIMASNGVDANQIQEPLEKALLLLKILRKLIVYGFHKPSLSENVMRFLEVIFERAHTCLEWRKTLVSKVFYCFTEAGQALAFERFIIQCLNLMKSILLSVWYRPAKGIGESKDPLTVRAYQLRQEFFTHQTLTEICSRLVTHYFLLTPADLELWDTDPENLAVDDGGEPWKYNLRACTQLVFLAIFHQFKDVLASVLVDLIQKHHQPVEPSDLHAILLKDAVYNAVGLAAFDLYDEVNFDQWFSTTLKEELKVKSNNYRIIRRRVCWLIGRWAGVKLSTKLRPEFYQLMIEALSPEEDLGVRLAAIDALKLAIDDFQFHTAEFTPYLESTFSLLFTLLKEVTESDTK
;
A
#
# COMPACT_ATOMS: atom_id res chain seq x y z
N MET A 1 -6.47 43.37 4.64
CA MET A 1 -6.70 42.23 3.76
C MET A 1 -7.28 41.04 4.52
N ASP A 2 -6.75 40.65 5.66
CA ASP A 2 -7.15 39.47 6.42
C ASP A 2 -8.67 39.41 6.73
N ALA A 3 -9.26 40.50 7.25
CA ALA A 3 -10.72 40.53 7.53
C ALA A 3 -11.58 40.31 6.27
N ALA A 4 -11.20 40.94 5.15
CA ALA A 4 -11.90 40.75 3.87
C ALA A 4 -11.77 39.30 3.35
N VAL A 5 -10.57 38.71 3.49
CA VAL A 5 -10.34 37.30 3.10
C VAL A 5 -11.18 36.36 3.95
N ILE A 6 -11.30 36.59 5.27
CA ILE A 6 -12.16 35.80 6.16
C ILE A 6 -13.61 35.86 5.69
N GLU A 7 -14.14 37.04 5.42
CA GLU A 7 -15.51 37.21 4.97
C GLU A 7 -15.79 36.51 3.65
N VAL A 8 -14.92 36.67 2.65
CA VAL A 8 -15.08 36.03 1.34
C VAL A 8 -14.92 34.51 1.43
N LEU A 9 -14.01 33.96 2.27
CA LEU A 9 -13.90 32.54 2.51
C LEU A 9 -15.16 31.95 3.19
N GLN A 10 -15.81 32.70 4.10
CA GLN A 10 -17.08 32.31 4.68
C GLN A 10 -18.19 32.24 3.62
N GLN A 11 -18.26 33.23 2.74
CA GLN A 11 -19.20 33.26 1.63
C GLN A 11 -18.94 32.12 0.61
N ALA A 12 -17.67 31.81 0.32
CA ALA A 12 -17.27 30.71 -0.54
C ALA A 12 -17.57 29.32 0.07
N GLY A 13 -17.87 29.22 1.36
CA GLY A 13 -18.40 28.03 2.02
C GLY A 13 -19.91 27.88 1.96
N SER A 14 -20.64 28.83 1.35
CA SER A 14 -22.11 28.80 1.24
C SER A 14 -22.57 27.78 0.20
N GLN A 15 -23.74 27.15 0.46
CA GLN A 15 -24.42 26.32 -0.52
C GLN A 15 -25.31 27.13 -1.49
N ASP A 16 -25.53 28.42 -1.21
CA ASP A 16 -26.29 29.30 -2.11
C ASP A 16 -25.41 29.76 -3.28
N PRO A 17 -25.75 29.39 -4.53
CA PRO A 17 -24.99 29.79 -5.72
C PRO A 17 -24.87 31.31 -5.92
N ASN A 18 -25.83 32.10 -5.39
CA ASN A 18 -25.81 33.57 -5.49
C ASN A 18 -24.77 34.20 -4.55
N VAL A 19 -24.39 33.50 -3.50
CA VAL A 19 -23.32 33.91 -2.56
C VAL A 19 -21.98 33.28 -2.96
N LEU A 20 -21.99 31.99 -3.31
CA LEU A 20 -20.79 31.25 -3.67
C LEU A 20 -20.06 31.83 -4.89
N LYS A 21 -20.76 32.01 -6.03
CA LYS A 21 -20.14 32.42 -7.29
C LYS A 21 -19.42 33.79 -7.21
N PRO A 22 -20.03 34.87 -6.62
CA PRO A 22 -19.33 36.14 -6.42
C PRO A 22 -18.10 35.98 -5.53
N ALA A 23 -18.15 35.18 -4.46
CA ALA A 23 -17.03 34.94 -3.56
C ALA A 23 -15.88 34.23 -4.28
N GLU A 24 -16.17 33.19 -5.05
CA GLU A 24 -15.14 32.48 -5.86
C GLU A 24 -14.50 33.42 -6.89
N GLN A 25 -15.29 34.27 -7.54
CA GLN A 25 -14.77 35.27 -8.49
C GLN A 25 -13.84 36.26 -7.80
N THR A 26 -14.21 36.77 -6.63
CA THR A 26 -13.39 37.67 -5.82
C THR A 26 -12.07 37.02 -5.40
N LEU A 27 -12.10 35.77 -4.92
CA LEU A 27 -10.90 35.02 -4.56
C LEU A 27 -9.99 34.84 -5.77
N LYS A 28 -10.55 34.53 -6.95
CA LYS A 28 -9.80 34.40 -8.19
C LYS A 28 -9.13 35.69 -8.64
N GLU A 29 -9.78 36.84 -8.44
CA GLU A 29 -9.20 38.16 -8.73
C GLU A 29 -8.05 38.48 -7.75
N TRP A 30 -8.16 38.03 -6.51
CA TRP A 30 -7.13 38.24 -5.50
C TRP A 30 -5.92 37.32 -5.64
N GLU A 31 -6.03 36.19 -6.36
CA GLU A 31 -4.92 35.24 -6.55
C GLU A 31 -3.62 35.89 -7.05
N THR A 32 -3.71 37.00 -7.75
CA THR A 32 -2.55 37.74 -8.31
C THR A 32 -2.23 39.04 -7.57
N GLN A 33 -2.93 39.32 -6.48
CA GLN A 33 -2.69 40.52 -5.68
C GLN A 33 -1.60 40.27 -4.63
N ARG A 34 -0.69 41.23 -4.50
CA ARG A 34 0.36 41.20 -3.48
C ARG A 34 -0.24 41.11 -2.07
N GLY A 35 0.30 40.26 -1.24
CA GLY A 35 -0.12 40.05 0.14
C GLY A 35 -1.33 39.11 0.31
N PHE A 36 -1.92 38.62 -0.77
CA PHE A 36 -3.04 37.70 -0.67
C PHE A 36 -2.65 36.36 -0.01
N TYR A 37 -1.49 35.79 -0.37
CA TYR A 37 -1.01 34.53 0.23
C TYR A 37 -0.57 34.70 1.67
N THR A 38 -0.06 35.91 2.02
CA THR A 38 0.19 36.27 3.42
C THR A 38 -1.10 36.35 4.22
N ALA A 39 -2.18 36.91 3.66
CA ALA A 39 -3.48 36.95 4.32
C ALA A 39 -4.07 35.54 4.48
N LEU A 40 -3.97 34.65 3.46
CA LEU A 40 -4.38 33.28 3.58
C LEU A 40 -3.62 32.52 4.67
N TYR A 41 -2.30 32.73 4.81
CA TYR A 41 -1.51 32.20 5.89
C TYR A 41 -1.98 32.71 7.27
N ASN A 42 -2.24 33.98 7.42
CA ASN A 42 -2.72 34.59 8.68
C ASN A 42 -4.09 33.99 9.08
N VAL A 43 -5.00 33.85 8.12
CA VAL A 43 -6.31 33.19 8.34
C VAL A 43 -6.13 31.74 8.77
N PHE A 44 -5.30 30.98 8.08
CA PHE A 44 -5.00 29.60 8.41
C PHE A 44 -4.41 29.46 9.82
N SER A 45 -3.46 30.32 10.18
CA SER A 45 -2.73 30.27 11.45
C SER A 45 -3.53 30.79 12.65
N ASN A 46 -4.67 31.43 12.41
CA ASN A 46 -5.52 31.95 13.47
C ASN A 46 -6.43 30.88 14.06
N HIS A 47 -6.01 30.29 15.18
CA HIS A 47 -6.73 29.22 15.86
C HIS A 47 -8.08 29.63 16.46
N SER A 48 -8.40 30.95 16.53
CA SER A 48 -9.73 31.43 16.97
C SER A 48 -10.81 31.28 15.89
N LEU A 49 -10.41 31.07 14.62
CA LEU A 49 -11.33 30.89 13.51
C LEU A 49 -11.83 29.46 13.39
N ALA A 50 -13.04 29.31 12.81
CA ALA A 50 -13.63 28.02 12.56
C ALA A 50 -12.76 27.16 11.61
N VAL A 51 -12.70 25.85 11.85
CA VAL A 51 -11.84 24.90 11.12
C VAL A 51 -12.09 24.93 9.62
N ASN A 52 -13.36 25.05 9.19
CA ASN A 52 -13.72 25.11 7.77
C ASN A 52 -13.13 26.35 7.05
N ILE A 53 -13.08 27.51 7.69
CA ILE A 53 -12.49 28.73 7.12
C ILE A 53 -10.97 28.55 6.98
N ARG A 54 -10.33 28.06 8.03
CA ARG A 54 -8.89 27.74 8.04
C ARG A 54 -8.55 26.68 6.99
N TRP A 55 -9.42 25.69 6.81
CA TRP A 55 -9.29 24.67 5.78
C TRP A 55 -9.33 25.27 4.38
N MET A 56 -10.30 26.13 4.10
CA MET A 56 -10.39 26.79 2.81
C MET A 56 -9.16 27.66 2.54
N ALA A 57 -8.69 28.44 3.54
CA ALA A 57 -7.50 29.27 3.40
C ALA A 57 -6.27 28.46 2.97
N VAL A 58 -5.98 27.32 3.63
CA VAL A 58 -4.84 26.48 3.27
C VAL A 58 -5.01 25.80 1.91
N LEU A 59 -6.23 25.44 1.51
CA LEU A 59 -6.50 24.89 0.18
C LEU A 59 -6.27 25.92 -0.94
N TYR A 60 -6.77 27.15 -0.80
CA TYR A 60 -6.52 28.21 -1.76
C TYR A 60 -5.03 28.53 -1.86
N PHE A 61 -4.34 28.63 -0.74
CA PHE A 61 -2.89 28.82 -0.74
C PHE A 61 -2.18 27.68 -1.49
N LYS A 62 -2.48 26.43 -1.14
CA LYS A 62 -1.89 25.25 -1.77
C LYS A 62 -2.10 25.21 -3.28
N ASN A 63 -3.29 25.59 -3.75
CA ASN A 63 -3.60 25.63 -5.18
C ASN A 63 -2.88 26.79 -5.89
N GLY A 64 -2.73 27.93 -5.23
CA GLY A 64 -1.98 29.06 -5.73
C GLY A 64 -0.48 28.79 -5.91
N VAL A 65 0.12 27.94 -5.06
CA VAL A 65 1.53 27.55 -5.20
C VAL A 65 1.82 26.91 -6.57
N ASP A 66 0.94 26.06 -7.08
CA ASP A 66 1.14 25.42 -8.38
C ASP A 66 1.17 26.44 -9.53
N LYS A 67 0.40 27.52 -9.40
CA LYS A 67 0.23 28.54 -10.44
C LYS A 67 1.27 29.68 -10.34
N TYR A 68 1.52 30.20 -9.14
CA TYR A 68 2.17 31.49 -8.94
C TYR A 68 3.50 31.43 -8.15
N TRP A 69 3.91 30.26 -7.64
CA TRP A 69 5.16 30.15 -6.86
C TRP A 69 6.42 30.09 -7.72
N ARG A 70 6.34 29.58 -8.94
CA ARG A 70 7.51 29.41 -9.81
C ARG A 70 8.14 30.77 -10.12
N LYS A 71 9.47 30.81 -10.24
CA LYS A 71 10.25 32.04 -10.50
C LYS A 71 9.78 32.80 -11.76
N ASN A 72 9.38 32.06 -12.80
CA ASN A 72 8.93 32.63 -14.09
C ASN A 72 7.41 32.50 -14.27
N ALA A 73 6.63 32.41 -13.20
CA ALA A 73 5.18 32.35 -13.30
C ALA A 73 4.63 33.71 -13.73
N PRO A 74 3.70 33.77 -14.70
CA PRO A 74 2.97 35.00 -14.96
C PRO A 74 2.23 35.47 -13.71
N ASN A 75 2.37 36.73 -13.34
CA ASN A 75 1.83 37.29 -12.09
C ASN A 75 2.26 36.50 -10.84
N GLY A 76 3.51 36.00 -10.83
CA GLY A 76 4.06 35.24 -9.70
C GLY A 76 4.09 36.04 -8.41
N ILE A 77 4.10 35.30 -7.28
CA ILE A 77 4.26 35.91 -5.96
C ILE A 77 5.65 36.56 -5.89
N GLU A 78 5.72 37.76 -5.35
CA GLU A 78 6.96 38.50 -5.18
C GLU A 78 7.94 37.79 -4.23
N GLU A 79 9.24 37.94 -4.44
CA GLU A 79 10.24 37.15 -3.70
C GLU A 79 10.31 37.52 -2.22
N ASP A 80 10.04 38.80 -1.86
CA ASP A 80 9.95 39.25 -0.48
C ASP A 80 8.76 38.57 0.26
N GLU A 81 7.62 38.42 -0.41
CA GLU A 81 6.47 37.71 0.15
C GLU A 81 6.76 36.19 0.28
N LYS A 82 7.43 35.59 -0.71
CA LYS A 82 7.84 34.16 -0.62
C LYS A 82 8.79 33.92 0.55
N GLU A 83 9.77 34.82 0.74
CA GLU A 83 10.72 34.69 1.86
C GLU A 83 10.01 34.79 3.21
N PHE A 84 9.12 35.77 3.35
CA PHE A 84 8.28 35.92 4.54
C PHE A 84 7.45 34.66 4.80
N LEU A 85 6.80 34.10 3.77
CA LEU A 85 5.99 32.89 3.88
C LEU A 85 6.83 31.67 4.23
N ARG A 86 8.02 31.48 3.62
CA ARG A 86 8.95 30.40 3.97
C ARG A 86 9.30 30.41 5.46
N GLN A 87 9.62 31.57 6.01
CA GLN A 87 9.95 31.71 7.44
C GLN A 87 8.74 31.41 8.33
N ARG A 88 7.57 31.93 7.97
CA ARG A 88 6.35 31.74 8.75
C ARG A 88 5.84 30.30 8.74
N LEU A 89 5.92 29.61 7.62
CA LEU A 89 5.44 28.22 7.48
C LEU A 89 6.19 27.22 8.37
N ILE A 90 7.42 27.53 8.77
CA ILE A 90 8.24 26.66 9.64
C ILE A 90 8.38 27.21 11.07
N SER A 91 7.71 28.31 11.40
CA SER A 91 7.83 28.92 12.74
C SER A 91 7.04 28.21 13.82
N ASN A 92 6.01 27.44 13.46
CA ASN A 92 5.16 26.74 14.42
C ASN A 92 4.64 25.41 13.85
N PHE A 93 4.87 24.32 14.60
CA PHE A 93 4.39 22.97 14.29
C PHE A 93 3.35 22.45 15.30
N GLU A 94 2.62 23.34 15.99
CA GLU A 94 1.67 22.95 17.04
C GLU A 94 0.21 22.93 16.56
N GLU A 95 -0.05 22.71 15.28
CA GLU A 95 -1.42 22.61 14.75
C GLU A 95 -2.18 21.43 15.40
N PRO A 96 -3.23 21.69 16.19
CA PRO A 96 -3.95 20.63 16.89
C PRO A 96 -4.81 19.77 15.95
N VAL A 97 -5.36 20.36 14.88
CA VAL A 97 -6.27 19.66 13.96
C VAL A 97 -5.49 18.85 12.94
N ASN A 98 -5.61 17.50 13.01
CA ASN A 98 -4.86 16.58 12.15
C ASN A 98 -5.03 16.87 10.65
N GLN A 99 -6.25 17.20 10.23
CA GLN A 99 -6.53 17.49 8.81
C GLN A 99 -5.82 18.77 8.34
N LEU A 100 -5.83 19.82 9.15
CA LEU A 100 -5.13 21.07 8.83
C LEU A 100 -3.62 20.88 8.83
N ALA A 101 -3.08 20.15 9.80
CA ALA A 101 -1.67 19.80 9.84
C ALA A 101 -1.22 19.03 8.59
N LEU A 102 -2.05 18.12 8.08
CA LEU A 102 -1.78 17.40 6.83
C LEU A 102 -1.72 18.36 5.63
N GLN A 103 -2.68 19.31 5.51
CA GLN A 103 -2.66 20.27 4.41
C GLN A 103 -1.47 21.23 4.50
N LEU A 104 -1.08 21.65 5.69
CA LEU A 104 0.13 22.43 5.91
C LEU A 104 1.39 21.67 5.48
N ALA A 105 1.51 20.40 5.87
CA ALA A 105 2.63 19.56 5.46
C ALA A 105 2.72 19.40 3.93
N VAL A 106 1.57 19.25 3.26
CA VAL A 106 1.50 19.16 1.79
C VAL A 106 1.84 20.51 1.15
N LEU A 107 1.37 21.63 1.72
CA LEU A 107 1.71 22.99 1.25
C LEU A 107 3.22 23.24 1.33
N ILE A 108 3.84 22.97 2.48
CA ILE A 108 5.29 23.10 2.67
C ILE A 108 6.04 22.22 1.67
N ALA A 109 5.60 20.99 1.46
CA ALA A 109 6.24 20.07 0.51
C ALA A 109 6.13 20.53 -0.94
N LYS A 110 5.01 21.17 -1.34
CA LYS A 110 4.87 21.78 -2.66
C LYS A 110 5.86 22.92 -2.87
N ILE A 111 6.00 23.82 -1.89
CA ILE A 111 6.98 24.90 -1.93
C ILE A 111 8.40 24.34 -1.95
N ALA A 112 8.71 23.38 -1.06
CA ALA A 112 10.01 22.74 -0.99
C ALA A 112 10.42 22.05 -2.32
N ARG A 113 9.46 21.57 -3.10
CA ARG A 113 9.72 21.01 -4.41
C ARG A 113 10.36 22.01 -5.38
N TYR A 114 10.03 23.30 -5.25
CA TYR A 114 10.63 24.37 -6.05
C TYR A 114 11.91 24.90 -5.42
N ASP A 115 11.90 25.17 -4.14
CA ASP A 115 12.86 26.02 -3.45
C ASP A 115 13.97 25.23 -2.70
N CYS A 116 13.68 24.02 -2.23
CA CYS A 116 14.65 23.26 -1.42
C CYS A 116 15.64 22.49 -2.31
N PRO A 117 16.95 22.52 -1.98
CA PRO A 117 17.58 23.26 -0.86
C PRO A 117 18.09 24.66 -1.20
N ARG A 118 17.91 25.15 -2.44
CA ARG A 118 18.62 26.33 -2.95
C ARG A 118 18.14 27.64 -2.33
N GLU A 119 16.81 27.83 -2.32
CA GLU A 119 16.15 29.04 -1.83
C GLU A 119 15.56 28.84 -0.42
N TRP A 120 15.56 27.59 0.08
CA TRP A 120 15.01 27.21 1.38
C TRP A 120 15.88 26.16 2.08
N ASP A 121 17.10 26.54 2.38
CA ASP A 121 18.14 25.67 2.99
C ASP A 121 17.87 25.38 4.47
N VAL A 122 17.21 26.30 5.18
CA VAL A 122 16.87 26.19 6.61
C VAL A 122 15.74 25.18 6.88
N LEU A 123 14.94 24.79 5.88
CA LEU A 123 13.77 23.91 6.06
C LEU A 123 14.14 22.58 6.75
N ILE A 124 15.10 21.86 6.20
CA ILE A 124 15.47 20.55 6.71
C ILE A 124 16.11 20.62 8.10
N PRO A 125 17.10 21.52 8.35
CA PRO A 125 17.63 21.72 9.69
C PRO A 125 16.55 22.04 10.73
N THR A 126 15.63 22.93 10.45
CA THR A 126 14.52 23.28 11.35
C THR A 126 13.63 22.08 11.66
N LEU A 127 13.25 21.28 10.65
CA LEU A 127 12.46 20.07 10.87
C LEU A 127 13.18 19.07 11.78
N LEU A 128 14.49 18.86 11.57
CA LEU A 128 15.29 17.96 12.41
C LEU A 128 15.40 18.47 13.86
N GLU A 129 15.51 19.78 14.06
CA GLU A 129 15.54 20.40 15.38
C GLU A 129 14.22 20.19 16.14
N VAL A 130 13.08 20.44 15.48
CA VAL A 130 11.75 20.22 16.07
C VAL A 130 11.54 18.73 16.38
N ILE A 131 12.01 17.81 15.54
CA ILE A 131 11.92 16.36 15.79
C ILE A 131 12.77 15.96 17.02
N ARG A 132 13.87 16.63 17.31
CA ARG A 132 14.68 16.42 18.53
C ARG A 132 14.05 17.01 19.79
N GLY A 133 13.13 17.95 19.65
CA GLY A 133 12.47 18.64 20.77
C GLY A 133 11.67 17.71 21.66
N GLN A 134 11.04 18.26 22.70
CA GLN A 134 10.26 17.48 23.68
C GLN A 134 8.74 17.56 23.46
N ASN A 135 8.27 18.47 22.60
CA ASN A 135 6.85 18.61 22.34
C ASN A 135 6.36 17.53 21.37
N SER A 136 5.55 16.60 21.87
CA SER A 136 5.08 15.45 21.12
C SER A 136 4.25 15.83 19.88
N ILE A 137 3.38 16.85 19.98
CA ILE A 137 2.56 17.34 18.86
C ILE A 137 3.47 17.93 17.80
N ALA A 138 4.39 18.82 18.17
CA ALA A 138 5.32 19.46 17.25
C ALA A 138 6.21 18.42 16.55
N GLN A 139 6.73 17.42 17.28
CA GLN A 139 7.48 16.30 16.70
C GLN A 139 6.68 15.57 15.63
N HIS A 140 5.43 15.21 15.92
CA HIS A 140 4.57 14.50 14.98
C HIS A 140 4.31 15.35 13.71
N ARG A 141 4.02 16.65 13.87
CA ARG A 141 3.79 17.55 12.74
C ARG A 141 5.05 17.78 11.89
N ALA A 142 6.21 17.87 12.54
CA ALA A 142 7.50 17.97 11.85
C ALA A 142 7.84 16.69 11.08
N LEU A 143 7.59 15.50 11.66
CA LEU A 143 7.72 14.20 10.98
C LEU A 143 6.77 14.08 9.79
N LEU A 144 5.51 14.49 9.94
CA LEU A 144 4.53 14.51 8.87
C LEU A 144 5.00 15.42 7.72
N THR A 145 5.48 16.62 8.04
CA THR A 145 6.03 17.57 7.07
C THR A 145 7.26 17.01 6.38
N MET A 146 8.21 16.46 7.15
CA MET A 146 9.42 15.83 6.62
C MET A 146 9.09 14.68 5.66
N HIS A 147 8.08 13.85 5.99
CA HIS A 147 7.61 12.80 5.08
C HIS A 147 7.14 13.35 3.74
N HIS A 148 6.31 14.39 3.75
CA HIS A 148 5.80 14.99 2.50
C HIS A 148 6.90 15.70 1.71
N VAL A 149 7.81 16.41 2.37
CA VAL A 149 8.97 17.07 1.75
C VAL A 149 9.89 16.04 1.08
N VAL A 150 10.31 15.01 1.81
CA VAL A 150 11.14 13.93 1.27
C VAL A 150 10.46 13.22 0.10
N LYS A 151 9.13 12.97 0.18
CA LYS A 151 8.34 12.39 -0.92
C LYS A 151 8.36 13.30 -2.16
N ALA A 152 8.22 14.61 -1.99
CA ALA A 152 8.23 15.58 -3.08
C ALA A 152 9.61 15.68 -3.75
N LEU A 153 10.69 15.75 -2.96
CA LEU A 153 12.07 15.82 -3.46
C LEU A 153 12.49 14.51 -4.15
N ALA A 154 12.17 13.36 -3.57
CA ALA A 154 12.44 12.04 -4.16
C ALA A 154 11.76 11.79 -5.51
N SER A 155 10.74 12.58 -5.86
CA SER A 155 10.02 12.46 -7.14
C SER A 155 10.67 13.23 -8.29
N LYS A 156 11.68 14.06 -8.02
CA LYS A 156 12.41 14.81 -9.04
C LYS A 156 13.33 13.87 -9.83
N ARG A 157 13.48 14.11 -11.15
CA ARG A 157 14.20 13.20 -12.07
C ARG A 157 15.41 13.83 -12.75
N LEU A 158 15.56 15.15 -12.70
CA LEU A 158 16.72 15.83 -13.28
C LEU A 158 18.00 15.45 -12.50
N SER A 159 19.10 15.19 -13.20
CA SER A 159 20.35 14.72 -12.62
C SER A 159 20.88 15.64 -11.49
N GLY A 160 20.74 16.95 -11.65
CA GLY A 160 21.11 17.92 -10.60
C GLY A 160 20.26 17.79 -9.35
N ASP A 161 18.93 17.58 -9.50
CA ASP A 161 18.02 17.39 -8.36
C ASP A 161 18.24 16.04 -7.66
N VAL A 162 18.57 14.99 -8.42
CA VAL A 162 18.91 13.66 -7.86
C VAL A 162 20.16 13.79 -6.97
N ARG A 163 21.22 14.46 -7.44
CA ARG A 163 22.43 14.68 -6.62
C ARG A 163 22.15 15.50 -5.35
N LEU A 164 21.29 16.53 -5.44
CA LEU A 164 20.89 17.30 -4.27
C LEU A 164 20.12 16.43 -3.26
N PHE A 165 19.29 15.53 -3.73
CA PHE A 165 18.56 14.59 -2.88
C PHE A 165 19.49 13.54 -2.26
N GLU A 166 20.50 13.06 -2.98
CA GLU A 166 21.54 12.18 -2.44
C GLU A 166 22.31 12.87 -1.29
N ASN A 167 22.75 14.12 -1.49
CA ASN A 167 23.43 14.89 -0.45
C ASN A 167 22.56 15.09 0.79
N LEU A 168 21.28 15.45 0.59
CA LEU A 168 20.33 15.55 1.69
C LEU A 168 20.20 14.22 2.43
N THR A 169 20.08 13.12 1.70
CA THR A 169 19.96 11.77 2.27
C THR A 169 21.15 11.44 3.16
N HIS A 170 22.39 11.65 2.69
CA HIS A 170 23.60 11.42 3.48
C HIS A 170 23.60 12.19 4.80
N ASN A 171 23.10 13.42 4.79
CA ASN A 171 23.08 14.29 5.97
C ASN A 171 22.02 13.88 7.02
N VAL A 172 20.90 13.29 6.58
CA VAL A 172 19.75 13.04 7.50
C VAL A 172 19.56 11.58 7.88
N ILE A 173 20.06 10.62 7.09
CA ILE A 173 19.68 9.21 7.22
C ILE A 173 20.05 8.62 8.58
N THR A 174 21.23 8.92 9.12
CA THR A 174 21.68 8.39 10.41
C THR A 174 20.77 8.84 11.55
N PHE A 175 20.38 10.12 11.56
CA PHE A 175 19.46 10.65 12.55
C PHE A 175 18.06 9.99 12.43
N ILE A 176 17.51 9.93 11.22
CA ILE A 176 16.19 9.34 10.96
C ILE A 176 16.18 7.85 11.34
N LEU A 177 17.25 7.11 11.03
CA LEU A 177 17.38 5.69 11.37
C LEU A 177 17.41 5.47 12.89
N ASN A 178 18.21 6.23 13.62
CA ASN A 178 18.31 6.11 15.08
C ASN A 178 16.97 6.46 15.73
N THR A 179 16.31 7.53 15.27
CA THR A 179 15.01 7.95 15.79
C THR A 179 13.93 6.89 15.48
N TRP A 180 13.97 6.28 14.30
CA TRP A 180 13.06 5.17 13.96
C TRP A 180 13.24 3.96 14.87
N ASN A 181 14.49 3.57 15.16
CA ASN A 181 14.78 2.47 16.08
C ASN A 181 14.20 2.75 17.46
N THR A 182 14.41 3.96 18.00
CA THR A 182 13.90 4.34 19.33
C THR A 182 12.37 4.22 19.41
N TYR A 183 11.63 4.78 18.45
CA TYR A 183 10.16 4.70 18.47
C TYR A 183 9.66 3.28 18.18
N THR A 184 10.34 2.53 17.32
CA THR A 184 9.98 1.14 17.02
C THR A 184 10.16 0.26 18.26
N GLU A 185 11.28 0.37 18.96
CA GLU A 185 11.52 -0.35 20.22
C GLU A 185 10.51 0.04 21.31
N SER A 186 10.23 1.34 21.44
CA SER A 186 9.27 1.84 22.41
C SER A 186 7.89 1.20 22.22
N PHE A 187 7.30 1.28 21.02
CA PHE A 187 5.97 0.71 20.81
C PHE A 187 5.95 -0.82 20.90
N LEU A 188 7.03 -1.49 20.49
CA LEU A 188 7.16 -2.94 20.61
C LEU A 188 7.20 -3.39 22.08
N ILE A 189 7.97 -2.72 22.94
CA ILE A 189 8.02 -2.99 24.37
C ILE A 189 6.66 -2.71 25.04
N MET A 190 6.03 -1.59 24.73
CA MET A 190 4.71 -1.25 25.26
C MET A 190 3.66 -2.30 24.87
N ALA A 191 3.67 -2.75 23.63
CA ALA A 191 2.76 -3.77 23.14
C ALA A 191 3.00 -5.13 23.81
N SER A 192 4.27 -5.57 24.03
CA SER A 192 4.58 -6.83 24.72
C SER A 192 4.16 -6.80 26.18
N ASN A 193 4.24 -5.65 26.83
CA ASN A 193 3.82 -5.47 28.21
C ASN A 193 2.29 -5.31 28.38
N GLY A 194 1.52 -5.38 27.29
CA GLY A 194 0.05 -5.27 27.33
C GLY A 194 -0.44 -3.86 27.70
N VAL A 195 0.34 -2.82 27.40
CA VAL A 195 -0.05 -1.41 27.62
C VAL A 195 -1.26 -1.07 26.73
N ASP A 196 -2.08 -0.13 27.22
CA ASP A 196 -3.28 0.32 26.49
C ASP A 196 -2.95 0.84 25.09
N ALA A 197 -3.81 0.53 24.14
CA ALA A 197 -3.64 0.87 22.73
C ALA A 197 -3.51 2.38 22.47
N ASN A 198 -4.21 3.21 23.24
CA ASN A 198 -4.14 4.66 23.10
C ASN A 198 -2.72 5.20 23.42
N GLN A 199 -2.00 4.54 24.34
CA GLN A 199 -0.63 4.90 24.68
C GLN A 199 0.39 4.40 23.63
N ILE A 200 0.09 3.28 22.98
CA ILE A 200 0.93 2.70 21.91
C ILE A 200 0.80 3.50 20.60
N GLN A 201 -0.32 4.15 20.37
CA GLN A 201 -0.63 4.84 19.12
C GLN A 201 0.42 5.90 18.75
N GLU A 202 0.80 6.76 19.67
CA GLU A 202 1.73 7.85 19.41
C GLU A 202 3.11 7.36 18.92
N PRO A 203 3.83 6.47 19.64
CA PRO A 203 5.11 5.96 19.17
C PRO A 203 4.98 5.14 17.88
N LEU A 204 3.86 4.43 17.68
CA LEU A 204 3.60 3.69 16.45
C LEU A 204 3.41 4.62 15.24
N GLU A 205 2.66 5.72 15.37
CA GLU A 205 2.47 6.70 14.29
C GLU A 205 3.79 7.38 13.91
N LYS A 206 4.60 7.76 14.91
CA LYS A 206 5.93 8.34 14.68
C LYS A 206 6.87 7.33 13.99
N ALA A 207 6.89 6.07 14.45
CA ALA A 207 7.66 5.00 13.80
C ALA A 207 7.20 4.78 12.36
N LEU A 208 5.89 4.83 12.08
CA LEU A 208 5.34 4.71 10.73
C LEU A 208 5.78 5.86 9.81
N LEU A 209 5.75 7.10 10.28
CA LEU A 209 6.20 8.26 9.50
C LEU A 209 7.70 8.16 9.19
N LEU A 210 8.50 7.81 10.19
CA LEU A 210 9.95 7.61 10.03
C LEU A 210 10.26 6.48 9.03
N LEU A 211 9.54 5.38 9.09
CA LEU A 211 9.70 4.27 8.13
C LEU A 211 9.34 4.70 6.69
N LYS A 212 8.29 5.51 6.52
CA LYS A 212 7.94 6.09 5.21
C LYS A 212 9.04 7.03 4.68
N ILE A 213 9.67 7.81 5.55
CA ILE A 213 10.81 8.67 5.22
C ILE A 213 12.00 7.79 4.81
N LEU A 214 12.41 6.84 5.67
CA LEU A 214 13.52 5.92 5.41
C LEU A 214 13.36 5.19 4.08
N ARG A 215 12.17 4.67 3.79
CA ARG A 215 11.91 4.01 2.51
C ARG A 215 12.21 4.93 1.32
N LYS A 216 11.84 6.21 1.38
CA LYS A 216 12.14 7.16 0.30
C LYS A 216 13.62 7.49 0.21
N LEU A 217 14.29 7.69 1.34
CA LEU A 217 15.72 7.94 1.38
C LEU A 217 16.51 6.75 0.81
N ILE A 218 16.18 5.52 1.21
CA ILE A 218 16.89 4.31 0.78
C ILE A 218 16.65 4.01 -0.70
N VAL A 219 15.41 4.12 -1.18
CA VAL A 219 15.07 3.76 -2.57
C VAL A 219 15.54 4.79 -3.59
N TYR A 220 15.56 6.08 -3.22
CA TYR A 220 15.84 7.17 -4.16
C TYR A 220 17.04 8.04 -3.81
N GLY A 221 17.57 7.93 -2.61
CA GLY A 221 18.62 8.80 -2.09
C GLY A 221 20.04 8.23 -2.18
N PHE A 222 20.24 7.09 -2.84
CA PHE A 222 21.53 6.50 -3.08
C PHE A 222 21.66 6.02 -4.52
N HIS A 223 22.75 6.39 -5.18
CA HIS A 223 23.05 5.85 -6.50
C HIS A 223 23.35 4.34 -6.43
N LYS A 224 24.08 3.93 -5.41
CA LYS A 224 24.38 2.53 -5.09
C LYS A 224 24.10 2.27 -3.61
N PRO A 225 22.87 1.87 -3.25
CA PRO A 225 22.49 1.69 -1.84
C PRO A 225 23.38 0.69 -1.09
N SER A 226 23.85 -0.35 -1.79
CA SER A 226 24.75 -1.37 -1.22
C SER A 226 26.10 -0.85 -0.74
N LEU A 227 26.51 0.34 -1.16
CA LEU A 227 27.76 0.97 -0.73
C LEU A 227 27.62 1.87 0.50
N SER A 228 26.45 1.95 1.11
CA SER A 228 26.22 2.79 2.29
C SER A 228 26.14 1.96 3.56
N GLU A 229 27.02 2.21 4.53
CA GLU A 229 26.98 1.58 5.86
C GLU A 229 25.64 1.80 6.57
N ASN A 230 25.04 2.98 6.42
CA ASN A 230 23.74 3.28 6.99
C ASN A 230 22.63 2.43 6.36
N VAL A 231 22.67 2.16 5.06
CA VAL A 231 21.73 1.27 4.39
C VAL A 231 21.97 -0.16 4.85
N MET A 232 23.23 -0.59 4.98
CA MET A 232 23.57 -1.92 5.48
C MET A 232 23.06 -2.15 6.90
N ARG A 233 23.34 -1.20 7.81
CA ARG A 233 22.81 -1.24 9.17
C ARG A 233 21.28 -1.26 9.22
N PHE A 234 20.63 -0.49 8.34
CA PHE A 234 19.17 -0.51 8.24
C PHE A 234 18.66 -1.88 7.76
N LEU A 235 19.34 -2.53 6.80
CA LEU A 235 18.97 -3.87 6.33
C LEU A 235 19.05 -4.91 7.45
N GLU A 236 20.12 -4.90 8.24
CA GLU A 236 20.26 -5.77 9.41
C GLU A 236 19.09 -5.60 10.36
N VAL A 237 18.77 -4.37 10.72
CA VAL A 237 17.67 -4.06 11.65
C VAL A 237 16.31 -4.40 11.05
N ILE A 238 16.05 -4.10 9.76
CA ILE A 238 14.73 -4.38 9.16
C ILE A 238 14.46 -5.88 9.05
N PHE A 239 15.49 -6.69 8.77
CA PHE A 239 15.36 -8.15 8.72
C PHE A 239 15.08 -8.72 10.10
N GLU A 240 15.78 -8.26 11.13
CA GLU A 240 15.51 -8.63 12.52
C GLU A 240 14.07 -8.25 12.94
N ARG A 241 13.63 -7.03 12.59
CA ARG A 241 12.28 -6.55 12.90
C ARG A 241 11.20 -7.24 12.08
N ALA A 242 11.48 -7.60 10.83
CA ALA A 242 10.52 -8.35 10.01
C ALA A 242 10.21 -9.71 10.65
N HIS A 243 11.22 -10.42 11.14
CA HIS A 243 11.04 -11.67 11.88
C HIS A 243 10.19 -11.44 13.12
N THR A 244 10.52 -10.45 13.94
CA THR A 244 9.75 -10.06 15.13
C THR A 244 8.29 -9.71 14.77
N CYS A 245 8.05 -8.90 13.74
CA CYS A 245 6.70 -8.54 13.31
C CYS A 245 5.87 -9.74 12.81
N LEU A 246 6.50 -10.71 12.14
CA LEU A 246 5.85 -11.95 11.73
C LEU A 246 5.44 -12.82 12.93
N GLU A 247 6.28 -12.86 13.99
CA GLU A 247 5.95 -13.52 15.27
C GLU A 247 4.79 -12.83 16.00
N TRP A 248 4.80 -11.52 16.03
CA TRP A 248 3.90 -10.70 16.82
C TRP A 248 2.47 -10.64 16.30
N ARG A 249 2.22 -10.99 15.03
CA ARG A 249 0.85 -10.99 14.52
C ARG A 249 -0.08 -11.89 15.33
N LYS A 250 0.39 -13.03 15.83
CA LYS A 250 -0.43 -13.90 16.69
C LYS A 250 -0.85 -13.22 17.98
N THR A 251 0.02 -12.40 18.56
CA THR A 251 -0.19 -11.80 19.89
C THR A 251 -0.82 -10.40 19.80
N LEU A 252 -0.41 -9.59 18.81
CA LEU A 252 -0.89 -8.22 18.65
C LEU A 252 -2.20 -8.13 17.85
N VAL A 253 -2.43 -9.01 16.87
CA VAL A 253 -3.68 -8.99 16.09
C VAL A 253 -4.88 -9.23 16.99
N SER A 254 -4.80 -10.12 17.96
CA SER A 254 -5.92 -10.36 18.88
C SER A 254 -6.16 -9.22 19.87
N LYS A 255 -5.16 -8.36 20.14
CA LYS A 255 -5.25 -7.31 21.16
C LYS A 255 -5.21 -5.88 20.62
N VAL A 256 -4.53 -5.62 19.49
CA VAL A 256 -4.26 -4.27 18.97
C VAL A 256 -5.03 -3.96 17.68
N PHE A 257 -5.45 -4.97 16.92
CA PHE A 257 -6.20 -4.76 15.67
C PHE A 257 -7.64 -4.25 15.86
N TYR A 258 -8.21 -4.46 17.05
CA TYR A 258 -9.54 -3.97 17.40
C TYR A 258 -9.51 -2.69 18.22
N CYS A 259 -8.35 -2.05 18.35
CA CYS A 259 -8.25 -0.79 19.04
C CYS A 259 -8.51 0.35 18.06
N PHE A 260 -9.63 1.00 18.26
CA PHE A 260 -9.95 2.26 17.62
C PHE A 260 -9.48 3.40 18.51
N THR A 261 -9.02 4.48 17.89
CA THR A 261 -8.81 5.74 18.59
C THR A 261 -10.16 6.27 19.09
N GLU A 262 -10.15 7.20 20.07
CA GLU A 262 -11.38 7.92 20.46
C GLU A 262 -12.10 8.60 19.27
N ALA A 263 -11.36 8.87 18.17
CA ALA A 263 -11.90 9.37 16.91
C ALA A 263 -12.37 8.28 15.93
N GLY A 264 -12.43 7.01 16.35
CA GLY A 264 -12.90 5.89 15.53
C GLY A 264 -11.94 5.43 14.42
N GLN A 265 -10.67 5.85 14.45
CA GLN A 265 -9.66 5.41 13.48
C GLN A 265 -8.97 4.13 13.97
N ALA A 266 -8.85 3.13 13.09
CA ALA A 266 -8.07 1.94 13.38
C ALA A 266 -6.59 2.28 13.59
N LEU A 267 -5.96 1.64 14.59
CA LEU A 267 -4.53 1.79 14.85
C LEU A 267 -3.71 1.52 13.58
N ALA A 268 -2.70 2.34 13.37
CA ALA A 268 -1.87 2.34 12.15
C ALA A 268 -0.91 1.11 12.06
N PHE A 269 -1.06 0.07 12.90
CA PHE A 269 -0.17 -1.10 12.93
C PHE A 269 -0.16 -1.86 11.59
N GLU A 270 -1.32 -2.07 10.99
CA GLU A 270 -1.41 -2.66 9.66
C GLU A 270 -0.65 -1.84 8.62
N ARG A 271 -0.79 -0.51 8.65
CA ARG A 271 -0.03 0.39 7.79
C ARG A 271 1.48 0.32 8.02
N PHE A 272 1.91 0.10 9.26
CA PHE A 272 3.32 -0.11 9.59
C PHE A 272 3.85 -1.39 8.94
N ILE A 273 3.15 -2.52 9.07
CA ILE A 273 3.51 -3.79 8.43
C ILE A 273 3.55 -3.64 6.91
N ILE A 274 2.55 -3.00 6.29
CA ILE A 274 2.54 -2.74 4.85
C ILE A 274 3.80 -1.97 4.41
N GLN A 275 4.26 -0.99 5.17
CA GLN A 275 5.50 -0.26 4.84
C GLN A 275 6.74 -1.15 4.98
N CYS A 276 6.84 -1.99 6.01
CA CYS A 276 7.91 -2.97 6.17
C CYS A 276 7.95 -3.94 4.98
N LEU A 277 6.81 -4.52 4.63
CA LEU A 277 6.69 -5.47 3.51
C LEU A 277 7.03 -4.81 2.15
N ASN A 278 6.56 -3.60 1.91
CA ASN A 278 6.90 -2.85 0.69
C ASN A 278 8.39 -2.53 0.61
N LEU A 279 9.03 -2.26 1.73
CA LEU A 279 10.47 -2.05 1.77
C LEU A 279 11.23 -3.34 1.50
N MET A 280 10.86 -4.46 2.14
CA MET A 280 11.43 -5.79 1.86
C MET A 280 11.32 -6.14 0.38
N LYS A 281 10.14 -5.96 -0.22
CA LYS A 281 9.93 -6.14 -1.66
C LYS A 281 10.88 -5.28 -2.49
N SER A 282 11.04 -4.01 -2.14
CA SER A 282 11.93 -3.09 -2.86
C SER A 282 13.39 -3.53 -2.81
N ILE A 283 13.84 -4.05 -1.66
CA ILE A 283 15.20 -4.59 -1.48
C ILE A 283 15.36 -5.88 -2.29
N LEU A 284 14.41 -6.80 -2.21
CA LEU A 284 14.44 -8.08 -2.92
C LEU A 284 14.50 -7.89 -4.45
N LEU A 285 13.74 -6.95 -4.97
CA LEU A 285 13.66 -6.67 -6.41
C LEU A 285 14.81 -5.77 -6.91
N SER A 286 15.54 -5.12 -6.02
CA SER A 286 16.64 -4.22 -6.40
C SER A 286 17.82 -4.98 -6.99
N VAL A 287 18.28 -4.53 -8.15
CA VAL A 287 19.47 -5.06 -8.82
C VAL A 287 20.76 -4.83 -8.03
N TRP A 288 20.79 -3.82 -7.14
CA TRP A 288 21.94 -3.44 -6.34
C TRP A 288 22.31 -4.45 -5.24
N TYR A 289 21.36 -5.32 -4.86
CA TYR A 289 21.57 -6.36 -3.85
C TYR A 289 21.64 -7.77 -4.47
N ARG A 290 21.77 -7.86 -5.81
CA ARG A 290 21.97 -9.12 -6.53
C ARG A 290 23.44 -9.32 -6.87
N PRO A 291 23.94 -10.58 -6.91
CA PRO A 291 25.27 -10.83 -7.43
C PRO A 291 25.35 -10.37 -8.89
N ALA A 292 26.44 -9.74 -9.28
CA ALA A 292 26.70 -9.45 -10.68
C ALA A 292 26.79 -10.78 -11.45
N LYS A 293 25.85 -11.00 -12.39
CA LYS A 293 25.95 -12.10 -13.34
C LYS A 293 26.95 -11.69 -14.43
N GLY A 294 28.19 -12.19 -14.37
CA GLY A 294 29.17 -12.08 -15.47
C GLY A 294 30.39 -11.20 -15.13
N ILE A 295 31.50 -11.60 -15.68
CA ILE A 295 32.82 -10.99 -15.84
C ILE A 295 33.10 -9.77 -14.92
N GLY A 296 33.64 -10.03 -13.76
CA GLY A 296 34.06 -9.03 -12.77
C GLY A 296 33.23 -9.12 -11.51
N GLU A 297 33.58 -10.03 -10.62
CA GLU A 297 33.09 -9.98 -9.22
C GLU A 297 33.29 -8.56 -8.70
N SER A 298 32.21 -7.96 -8.20
CA SER A 298 32.33 -6.69 -7.51
C SER A 298 33.32 -6.88 -6.36
N LYS A 299 34.49 -6.29 -6.48
CA LYS A 299 35.52 -6.32 -5.43
C LYS A 299 35.19 -5.37 -4.28
N ASP A 300 34.05 -4.70 -4.36
CA ASP A 300 33.65 -3.76 -3.34
C ASP A 300 33.14 -4.48 -2.08
N PRO A 301 33.79 -4.30 -0.92
CA PRO A 301 33.50 -5.04 0.30
C PRO A 301 32.05 -4.85 0.79
N LEU A 302 31.46 -3.66 0.60
CA LEU A 302 30.09 -3.37 1.05
C LEU A 302 29.05 -4.09 0.18
N THR A 303 29.27 -4.17 -1.12
CA THR A 303 28.40 -4.97 -2.01
C THR A 303 28.47 -6.46 -1.67
N VAL A 304 29.66 -6.98 -1.38
CA VAL A 304 29.84 -8.36 -0.92
C VAL A 304 29.13 -8.58 0.41
N ARG A 305 29.28 -7.66 1.37
CA ARG A 305 28.59 -7.75 2.68
C ARG A 305 27.08 -7.70 2.53
N ALA A 306 26.54 -6.80 1.67
CA ALA A 306 25.10 -6.73 1.38
C ALA A 306 24.54 -8.07 0.87
N TYR A 307 25.29 -8.70 -0.02
CA TYR A 307 24.91 -10.02 -0.55
C TYR A 307 24.99 -11.11 0.51
N GLN A 308 26.03 -11.10 1.34
CA GLN A 308 26.17 -12.05 2.46
C GLN A 308 25.01 -11.92 3.45
N LEU A 309 24.68 -10.71 3.89
CA LEU A 309 23.53 -10.47 4.77
C LEU A 309 22.22 -11.00 4.18
N ARG A 310 22.04 -10.81 2.88
CA ARG A 310 20.87 -11.37 2.20
C ARG A 310 20.87 -12.90 2.24
N GLN A 311 22.00 -13.56 2.01
CA GLN A 311 22.11 -15.02 2.07
C GLN A 311 21.94 -15.54 3.50
N GLU A 312 22.56 -14.86 4.48
CA GLU A 312 22.44 -15.20 5.91
C GLU A 312 21.00 -15.11 6.41
N PHE A 313 20.22 -14.15 5.89
CA PHE A 313 18.80 -14.01 6.26
C PHE A 313 17.89 -14.98 5.52
N PHE A 314 18.02 -15.10 4.19
CA PHE A 314 17.15 -15.95 3.36
C PHE A 314 17.66 -17.39 3.31
N THR A 315 17.87 -18.01 4.48
CA THR A 315 18.15 -19.43 4.59
C THR A 315 16.93 -20.26 4.20
N HIS A 316 17.12 -21.56 3.92
CA HIS A 316 16.02 -22.49 3.67
C HIS A 316 14.96 -22.44 4.77
N GLN A 317 15.38 -22.46 6.03
CA GLN A 317 14.48 -22.42 7.19
C GLN A 317 13.68 -21.10 7.22
N THR A 318 14.36 -19.95 7.09
CA THR A 318 13.71 -18.64 7.11
C THR A 318 12.71 -18.49 5.95
N LEU A 319 13.10 -18.92 4.74
CA LEU A 319 12.23 -18.88 3.56
C LEU A 319 10.97 -19.75 3.75
N THR A 320 11.14 -20.97 4.26
CA THR A 320 10.02 -21.89 4.57
C THR A 320 9.08 -21.26 5.59
N GLU A 321 9.62 -20.66 6.64
CA GLU A 321 8.84 -20.02 7.68
C GLU A 321 8.10 -18.77 7.16
N ILE A 322 8.77 -17.89 6.43
CA ILE A 322 8.15 -16.70 5.82
C ILE A 322 7.03 -17.13 4.87
N CYS A 323 7.29 -18.05 3.95
CA CYS A 323 6.29 -18.54 3.00
C CYS A 323 5.08 -19.14 3.73
N SER A 324 5.32 -20.06 4.67
CA SER A 324 4.26 -20.67 5.46
C SER A 324 3.42 -19.63 6.21
N ARG A 325 4.05 -18.66 6.86
CA ARG A 325 3.34 -17.59 7.61
C ARG A 325 2.59 -16.62 6.71
N LEU A 326 3.17 -16.23 5.57
CA LEU A 326 2.46 -15.40 4.60
C LEU A 326 1.16 -16.09 4.17
N VAL A 327 1.23 -17.37 3.81
CA VAL A 327 0.06 -18.14 3.36
C VAL A 327 -0.93 -18.35 4.51
N THR A 328 -0.48 -18.90 5.64
CA THR A 328 -1.40 -19.38 6.70
C THR A 328 -1.93 -18.28 7.62
N HIS A 329 -1.37 -17.05 7.58
CA HIS A 329 -1.79 -15.97 8.47
C HIS A 329 -2.18 -14.69 7.72
N TYR A 330 -1.54 -14.38 6.59
CA TYR A 330 -1.75 -13.12 5.92
C TYR A 330 -2.65 -13.18 4.69
N PHE A 331 -2.81 -14.37 4.09
CA PHE A 331 -3.72 -14.58 2.97
C PHE A 331 -5.15 -14.87 3.39
N LEU A 332 -5.38 -15.17 4.66
CA LEU A 332 -6.72 -15.45 5.18
C LEU A 332 -7.65 -14.26 4.96
N LEU A 333 -8.89 -14.54 4.56
CA LEU A 333 -9.95 -13.55 4.59
C LEU A 333 -10.24 -13.14 6.03
N THR A 334 -10.37 -11.84 6.25
CA THR A 334 -10.69 -11.27 7.56
C THR A 334 -12.20 -11.27 7.80
N PRO A 335 -12.67 -11.11 9.06
CA PRO A 335 -14.09 -10.89 9.31
C PRO A 335 -14.68 -9.72 8.51
N ALA A 336 -13.91 -8.64 8.31
CA ALA A 336 -14.33 -7.50 7.49
C ALA A 336 -14.46 -7.86 6.00
N ASP A 337 -13.56 -8.71 5.46
CA ASP A 337 -13.69 -9.21 4.08
C ASP A 337 -14.97 -10.06 3.93
N LEU A 338 -15.32 -10.88 4.93
CA LEU A 338 -16.54 -11.70 4.92
C LEU A 338 -17.81 -10.85 5.03
N GLU A 339 -17.78 -9.82 5.87
CA GLU A 339 -18.88 -8.85 5.98
C GLU A 339 -19.06 -8.06 4.66
N LEU A 340 -17.95 -7.64 4.03
CA LEU A 340 -17.98 -7.01 2.71
C LEU A 340 -18.55 -7.97 1.66
N TRP A 341 -18.19 -9.25 1.70
CA TRP A 341 -18.76 -10.25 0.80
C TRP A 341 -20.27 -10.36 0.93
N ASP A 342 -20.79 -10.33 2.16
CA ASP A 342 -22.23 -10.42 2.42
C ASP A 342 -22.99 -9.15 2.02
N THR A 343 -22.35 -7.98 2.10
CA THR A 343 -22.99 -6.68 1.86
C THR A 343 -22.73 -6.14 0.46
N ASP A 344 -21.54 -6.36 -0.09
CA ASP A 344 -21.12 -5.83 -1.39
C ASP A 344 -20.06 -6.75 -2.06
N PRO A 345 -20.53 -7.90 -2.60
CA PRO A 345 -19.65 -8.89 -3.24
C PRO A 345 -18.95 -8.38 -4.50
N GLU A 346 -19.49 -7.35 -5.18
CA GLU A 346 -18.87 -6.74 -6.35
C GLU A 346 -17.60 -6.00 -5.98
N ASN A 347 -17.63 -5.15 -4.95
CA ASN A 347 -16.45 -4.45 -4.45
C ASN A 347 -15.38 -5.42 -3.93
N LEU A 348 -15.76 -6.52 -3.29
CA LEU A 348 -14.79 -7.53 -2.89
C LEU A 348 -14.08 -8.16 -4.11
N ALA A 349 -14.78 -8.40 -5.20
CA ALA A 349 -14.21 -8.95 -6.42
C ALA A 349 -13.24 -7.96 -7.10
N VAL A 350 -13.59 -6.67 -7.13
CA VAL A 350 -12.74 -5.59 -7.65
C VAL A 350 -11.48 -5.42 -6.81
N ASP A 351 -11.59 -5.46 -5.49
CA ASP A 351 -10.45 -5.35 -4.56
C ASP A 351 -9.43 -6.48 -4.72
N ASP A 352 -9.85 -7.68 -5.10
CA ASP A 352 -8.93 -8.79 -5.41
C ASP A 352 -8.21 -8.60 -6.77
N GLY A 353 -8.76 -7.81 -7.68
CA GLY A 353 -8.21 -7.57 -9.04
C GLY A 353 -7.47 -6.26 -9.25
N GLY A 354 -7.63 -5.27 -8.35
CA GLY A 354 -7.14 -3.91 -8.53
C GLY A 354 -5.73 -3.60 -8.01
N GLU A 355 -5.40 -2.30 -7.83
CA GLU A 355 -4.13 -1.80 -7.23
C GLU A 355 -4.22 -1.47 -5.71
N PRO A 356 -4.96 -2.21 -4.85
CA PRO A 356 -5.10 -1.88 -3.43
C PRO A 356 -3.85 -2.21 -2.60
N TRP A 357 -2.81 -2.81 -3.19
CA TRP A 357 -1.59 -3.25 -2.48
C TRP A 357 -0.89 -2.18 -1.63
N LYS A 358 -1.17 -0.91 -1.89
CA LYS A 358 -0.62 0.20 -1.09
C LYS A 358 -1.30 0.36 0.26
N TYR A 359 -2.53 -0.12 0.38
CA TYR A 359 -3.43 0.16 1.51
C TYR A 359 -4.04 -1.09 2.13
N ASN A 360 -4.05 -2.21 1.41
CA ASN A 360 -4.58 -3.50 1.86
C ASN A 360 -3.42 -4.45 2.19
N LEU A 361 -3.44 -5.03 3.39
CA LEU A 361 -2.38 -5.89 3.89
C LEU A 361 -2.30 -7.20 3.09
N ARG A 362 -3.44 -7.82 2.78
CA ARG A 362 -3.50 -9.08 2.02
C ARG A 362 -2.90 -8.91 0.62
N ALA A 363 -3.32 -7.89 -0.12
CA ALA A 363 -2.77 -7.60 -1.45
C ALA A 363 -1.26 -7.27 -1.39
N CYS A 364 -0.82 -6.52 -0.37
CA CYS A 364 0.60 -6.25 -0.16
C CYS A 364 1.40 -7.53 0.09
N THR A 365 0.88 -8.44 0.93
CA THR A 365 1.56 -9.71 1.25
C THR A 365 1.61 -10.66 0.07
N GLN A 366 0.59 -10.69 -0.78
CA GLN A 366 0.60 -11.45 -2.05
C GLN A 366 1.73 -11.00 -2.98
N LEU A 367 1.95 -9.69 -3.11
CA LEU A 367 3.07 -9.15 -3.92
C LEU A 367 4.45 -9.46 -3.33
N VAL A 368 4.58 -9.46 -2.00
CA VAL A 368 5.81 -9.89 -1.33
C VAL A 368 6.05 -11.37 -1.52
N PHE A 369 5.01 -12.19 -1.37
CA PHE A 369 5.05 -13.62 -1.63
C PHE A 369 5.55 -13.91 -3.05
N LEU A 370 4.97 -13.27 -4.07
CA LEU A 370 5.40 -13.44 -5.47
C LEU A 370 6.87 -13.03 -5.66
N ALA A 371 7.29 -11.91 -5.05
CA ALA A 371 8.67 -11.44 -5.16
C ALA A 371 9.67 -12.42 -4.52
N ILE A 372 9.31 -13.02 -3.40
CA ILE A 372 10.13 -14.04 -2.72
C ILE A 372 10.10 -15.35 -3.51
N PHE A 373 8.93 -15.80 -3.89
CA PHE A 373 8.72 -17.08 -4.58
C PHE A 373 9.51 -17.12 -5.90
N HIS A 374 9.37 -16.10 -6.72
CA HIS A 374 10.09 -16.01 -8.00
C HIS A 374 11.61 -16.02 -7.86
N GLN A 375 12.15 -15.49 -6.76
CA GLN A 375 13.60 -15.48 -6.53
C GLN A 375 14.15 -16.76 -5.90
N PHE A 376 13.32 -17.49 -5.15
CA PHE A 376 13.71 -18.67 -4.38
C PHE A 376 12.83 -19.87 -4.72
N LYS A 377 12.42 -19.97 -5.99
CA LYS A 377 11.55 -21.04 -6.51
C LYS A 377 12.02 -22.43 -6.10
N ASP A 378 13.32 -22.70 -6.26
CA ASP A 378 13.91 -24.03 -6.00
C ASP A 378 13.71 -24.52 -4.55
N VAL A 379 13.57 -23.58 -3.61
CA VAL A 379 13.29 -23.86 -2.21
C VAL A 379 11.79 -23.89 -1.92
N LEU A 380 11.06 -22.91 -2.46
CA LEU A 380 9.68 -22.65 -2.05
C LEU A 380 8.64 -23.51 -2.77
N ALA A 381 8.98 -24.08 -3.93
CA ALA A 381 8.09 -24.98 -4.65
C ALA A 381 7.72 -26.21 -3.80
N SER A 382 8.71 -26.84 -3.15
CA SER A 382 8.47 -27.96 -2.24
C SER A 382 7.58 -27.57 -1.05
N VAL A 383 7.76 -26.38 -0.50
CA VAL A 383 6.95 -25.87 0.63
C VAL A 383 5.48 -25.73 0.24
N LEU A 384 5.20 -25.20 -0.97
CA LEU A 384 3.81 -25.12 -1.45
C LEU A 384 3.21 -26.47 -1.77
N VAL A 385 3.98 -27.38 -2.36
CA VAL A 385 3.52 -28.76 -2.60
C VAL A 385 3.15 -29.46 -1.29
N ASP A 386 3.96 -29.30 -0.25
CA ASP A 386 3.65 -29.82 1.09
C ASP A 386 2.36 -29.18 1.68
N LEU A 387 2.15 -27.88 1.47
CA LEU A 387 0.91 -27.21 1.89
C LEU A 387 -0.31 -27.71 1.12
N ILE A 388 -0.20 -27.95 -0.19
CA ILE A 388 -1.26 -28.59 -0.98
C ILE A 388 -1.61 -29.97 -0.41
N GLN A 389 -0.59 -30.80 -0.17
CA GLN A 389 -0.79 -32.14 0.37
C GLN A 389 -1.45 -32.17 1.74
N LYS A 390 -1.14 -31.20 2.60
CA LYS A 390 -1.76 -31.06 3.92
C LYS A 390 -3.24 -30.63 3.85
N HIS A 391 -3.60 -29.86 2.82
CA HIS A 391 -4.94 -29.25 2.71
C HIS A 391 -5.76 -29.76 1.52
N HIS A 392 -5.34 -30.87 0.87
CA HIS A 392 -6.08 -31.43 -0.26
C HIS A 392 -7.37 -32.17 0.16
N GLN A 393 -7.43 -32.68 1.37
CA GLN A 393 -8.61 -33.41 1.86
C GLN A 393 -9.83 -32.47 1.95
N PRO A 394 -11.04 -33.00 1.73
CA PRO A 394 -12.27 -32.25 1.95
C PRO A 394 -12.32 -31.68 3.37
N VAL A 395 -12.85 -30.47 3.49
CA VAL A 395 -12.99 -29.77 4.77
C VAL A 395 -14.46 -29.79 5.17
N GLU A 396 -14.71 -29.97 6.46
CA GLU A 396 -16.08 -29.88 7.00
C GLU A 396 -16.68 -28.49 6.73
N PRO A 397 -17.87 -28.40 6.11
CA PRO A 397 -18.48 -27.12 5.75
C PRO A 397 -18.78 -26.17 6.94
N SER A 398 -18.80 -26.71 8.16
CA SER A 398 -18.97 -25.94 9.40
C SER A 398 -17.65 -25.36 9.95
N ASP A 399 -16.49 -25.88 9.53
CA ASP A 399 -15.18 -25.41 9.98
C ASP A 399 -14.70 -24.22 9.13
N LEU A 400 -15.15 -23.03 9.47
CA LEU A 400 -14.77 -21.80 8.77
C LEU A 400 -13.24 -21.57 8.76
N HIS A 401 -12.53 -21.92 9.86
CA HIS A 401 -11.09 -21.70 9.92
C HIS A 401 -10.34 -22.60 8.92
N ALA A 402 -10.71 -23.86 8.83
CA ALA A 402 -10.13 -24.80 7.87
C ALA A 402 -10.46 -24.38 6.41
N ILE A 403 -11.68 -23.86 6.16
CA ILE A 403 -12.08 -23.30 4.86
C ILE A 403 -11.21 -22.11 4.48
N LEU A 404 -11.02 -21.14 5.39
CA LEU A 404 -10.18 -19.95 5.14
C LEU A 404 -8.72 -20.33 4.89
N LEU A 405 -8.20 -21.31 5.62
CA LEU A 405 -6.83 -21.79 5.43
C LEU A 405 -6.66 -22.47 4.06
N LYS A 406 -7.62 -23.27 3.65
CA LYS A 406 -7.62 -23.92 2.34
C LYS A 406 -7.72 -22.88 1.21
N ASP A 407 -8.59 -21.88 1.33
CA ASP A 407 -8.67 -20.74 0.42
C ASP A 407 -7.30 -20.06 0.27
N ALA A 408 -6.62 -19.80 1.39
CA ALA A 408 -5.31 -19.14 1.41
C ALA A 408 -4.22 -19.98 0.70
N VAL A 409 -4.21 -21.29 0.90
CA VAL A 409 -3.28 -22.21 0.21
C VAL A 409 -3.56 -22.22 -1.30
N TYR A 410 -4.82 -22.34 -1.70
CA TYR A 410 -5.21 -22.32 -3.12
C TYR A 410 -4.90 -20.97 -3.78
N ASN A 411 -5.04 -19.88 -3.03
CA ASN A 411 -4.61 -18.56 -3.48
C ASN A 411 -3.10 -18.51 -3.77
N ALA A 412 -2.28 -19.01 -2.86
CA ALA A 412 -0.82 -19.04 -3.05
C ALA A 412 -0.42 -19.85 -4.28
N VAL A 413 -1.06 -21.01 -4.48
CA VAL A 413 -0.80 -21.90 -5.64
C VAL A 413 -1.22 -21.26 -6.95
N GLY A 414 -2.35 -20.55 -6.98
CA GLY A 414 -2.79 -19.83 -8.17
C GLY A 414 -1.89 -18.64 -8.52
N LEU A 415 -1.38 -17.93 -7.51
CA LEU A 415 -0.41 -16.84 -7.71
C LEU A 415 0.92 -17.36 -8.26
N ALA A 416 1.38 -18.53 -7.82
CA ALA A 416 2.65 -19.14 -8.22
C ALA A 416 2.51 -20.13 -9.40
N ALA A 417 1.40 -20.13 -10.14
CA ALA A 417 1.09 -21.15 -11.14
C ALA A 417 2.22 -21.38 -12.16
N PHE A 418 2.80 -20.30 -12.72
CA PHE A 418 3.92 -20.42 -13.66
C PHE A 418 5.18 -21.05 -13.04
N ASP A 419 5.49 -20.68 -11.81
CA ASP A 419 6.67 -21.19 -11.11
C ASP A 419 6.48 -22.64 -10.68
N LEU A 420 5.23 -23.11 -10.50
CA LEU A 420 4.87 -24.47 -10.10
C LEU A 420 4.58 -25.41 -11.28
N TYR A 421 4.83 -24.98 -12.52
CA TYR A 421 4.50 -25.75 -13.73
C TYR A 421 4.97 -27.21 -13.68
N ASP A 422 6.21 -27.45 -13.28
CA ASP A 422 6.81 -28.78 -13.24
C ASP A 422 6.49 -29.55 -11.95
N GLU A 423 6.08 -28.86 -10.89
CA GLU A 423 5.92 -29.42 -9.55
C GLU A 423 4.49 -29.94 -9.27
N VAL A 424 3.48 -29.37 -9.96
CA VAL A 424 2.06 -29.72 -9.74
C VAL A 424 1.50 -30.42 -10.96
N ASN A 425 0.96 -31.64 -10.76
CA ASN A 425 0.13 -32.32 -11.77
C ASN A 425 -1.29 -31.74 -11.73
N PHE A 426 -1.49 -30.61 -12.43
CA PHE A 426 -2.75 -29.88 -12.35
C PHE A 426 -3.94 -30.66 -12.94
N ASP A 427 -3.75 -31.39 -14.04
CA ASP A 427 -4.80 -32.19 -14.66
C ASP A 427 -5.37 -33.24 -13.69
N GLN A 428 -4.47 -33.90 -12.96
CA GLN A 428 -4.90 -34.87 -11.95
C GLN A 428 -5.63 -34.18 -10.79
N TRP A 429 -5.09 -33.07 -10.29
CA TRP A 429 -5.69 -32.30 -9.19
C TRP A 429 -7.06 -31.76 -9.56
N PHE A 430 -7.21 -31.20 -10.77
CA PHE A 430 -8.49 -30.76 -11.33
C PHE A 430 -9.51 -31.90 -11.35
N SER A 431 -9.11 -33.07 -11.93
CA SER A 431 -10.02 -34.19 -12.15
C SER A 431 -10.41 -34.94 -10.87
N THR A 432 -9.60 -34.91 -9.83
CA THR A 432 -9.86 -35.65 -8.59
C THR A 432 -10.42 -34.81 -7.44
N THR A 433 -9.94 -33.58 -7.28
CA THR A 433 -10.23 -32.75 -6.09
C THR A 433 -11.03 -31.51 -6.44
N LEU A 434 -10.50 -30.65 -7.33
CA LEU A 434 -11.07 -29.32 -7.51
C LEU A 434 -12.51 -29.36 -8.02
N LYS A 435 -12.83 -30.25 -8.95
CA LYS A 435 -14.20 -30.41 -9.45
C LYS A 435 -15.18 -30.92 -8.38
N GLU A 436 -14.72 -31.74 -7.45
CA GLU A 436 -15.57 -32.24 -6.37
C GLU A 436 -15.88 -31.14 -5.34
N GLU A 437 -14.95 -30.22 -5.12
CA GLU A 437 -15.16 -29.08 -4.22
C GLU A 437 -16.20 -28.08 -4.74
N LEU A 438 -16.37 -27.95 -6.06
CA LEU A 438 -17.42 -27.11 -6.66
C LEU A 438 -18.84 -27.65 -6.39
N LYS A 439 -18.97 -28.95 -6.09
CA LYS A 439 -20.27 -29.59 -5.82
C LYS A 439 -20.78 -29.36 -4.39
N VAL A 440 -19.93 -28.92 -3.46
CA VAL A 440 -20.34 -28.68 -2.06
C VAL A 440 -21.10 -27.37 -1.95
N LYS A 441 -22.42 -27.42 -1.76
CA LYS A 441 -23.32 -26.25 -1.84
C LYS A 441 -23.61 -25.57 -0.48
N SER A 442 -22.83 -25.81 0.56
CA SER A 442 -23.00 -25.08 1.83
C SER A 442 -22.58 -23.61 1.69
N ASN A 443 -23.13 -22.75 2.56
CA ASN A 443 -22.89 -21.30 2.50
C ASN A 443 -21.42 -20.96 2.70
N ASN A 444 -20.77 -21.46 3.74
CA ASN A 444 -19.35 -21.17 3.96
C ASN A 444 -18.43 -21.71 2.83
N TYR A 445 -18.86 -22.79 2.19
CA TYR A 445 -18.08 -23.40 1.10
C TYR A 445 -18.08 -22.56 -0.20
N ARG A 446 -18.93 -21.52 -0.31
CA ARG A 446 -18.84 -20.51 -1.38
C ARG A 446 -17.42 -19.91 -1.49
N ILE A 447 -16.71 -19.81 -0.35
CA ILE A 447 -15.33 -19.33 -0.30
C ILE A 447 -14.41 -20.24 -1.12
N ILE A 448 -14.53 -21.55 -0.93
CA ILE A 448 -13.75 -22.54 -1.68
C ILE A 448 -14.22 -22.60 -3.14
N ARG A 449 -15.53 -22.60 -3.42
CA ARG A 449 -16.04 -22.60 -4.80
C ARG A 449 -15.52 -21.42 -5.60
N ARG A 450 -15.58 -20.21 -5.03
CA ARG A 450 -15.01 -19.02 -5.65
C ARG A 450 -13.51 -19.17 -5.92
N ARG A 451 -12.77 -19.64 -4.92
CA ARG A 451 -11.31 -19.83 -5.04
C ARG A 451 -10.95 -20.89 -6.05
N VAL A 452 -11.69 -21.96 -6.14
CA VAL A 452 -11.49 -23.03 -7.13
C VAL A 452 -11.74 -22.50 -8.55
N CYS A 453 -12.83 -21.76 -8.80
CA CYS A 453 -13.07 -21.12 -10.10
C CYS A 453 -11.88 -20.24 -10.50
N TRP A 454 -11.46 -19.35 -9.61
CA TRP A 454 -10.31 -18.47 -9.82
C TRP A 454 -9.01 -19.24 -10.07
N LEU A 455 -8.74 -20.27 -9.27
CA LEU A 455 -7.55 -21.12 -9.37
C LEU A 455 -7.48 -21.82 -10.73
N ILE A 456 -8.58 -22.45 -11.16
CA ILE A 456 -8.63 -23.15 -12.44
C ILE A 456 -8.41 -22.15 -13.59
N GLY A 457 -9.01 -20.97 -13.54
CA GLY A 457 -8.79 -19.91 -14.51
C GLY A 457 -7.31 -19.49 -14.62
N ARG A 458 -6.60 -19.36 -13.48
CA ARG A 458 -5.16 -19.07 -13.46
C ARG A 458 -4.31 -20.17 -14.09
N TRP A 459 -4.70 -21.44 -13.91
CA TRP A 459 -3.98 -22.59 -14.46
C TRP A 459 -4.42 -22.96 -15.89
N ALA A 460 -5.55 -22.48 -16.38
CA ALA A 460 -6.06 -22.79 -17.71
C ALA A 460 -5.07 -22.47 -18.82
N GLY A 461 -4.42 -21.32 -18.76
CA GLY A 461 -3.37 -20.92 -19.69
C GLY A 461 -1.95 -21.40 -19.34
N VAL A 462 -1.78 -22.14 -18.22
CA VAL A 462 -0.46 -22.62 -17.77
C VAL A 462 -0.29 -24.11 -18.07
N LYS A 463 -1.22 -24.96 -17.61
CA LYS A 463 -1.01 -26.43 -17.68
C LYS A 463 -2.28 -27.24 -17.89
N LEU A 464 -3.48 -26.67 -17.86
CA LEU A 464 -4.71 -27.45 -18.10
C LEU A 464 -4.70 -28.00 -19.54
N SER A 465 -4.73 -29.34 -19.67
CA SER A 465 -4.73 -29.96 -20.98
C SER A 465 -6.01 -29.66 -21.77
N THR A 466 -5.90 -29.57 -23.11
CA THR A 466 -7.03 -29.31 -24.00
C THR A 466 -8.16 -30.35 -23.84
N LYS A 467 -7.82 -31.59 -23.50
CA LYS A 467 -8.80 -32.66 -23.26
C LYS A 467 -9.76 -32.39 -22.10
N LEU A 468 -9.32 -31.62 -21.10
CA LEU A 468 -10.10 -31.26 -19.93
C LEU A 468 -10.86 -29.94 -20.07
N ARG A 469 -10.62 -29.18 -21.14
CA ARG A 469 -11.30 -27.90 -21.37
C ARG A 469 -12.82 -28.02 -21.50
N PRO A 470 -13.40 -29.02 -22.19
CA PRO A 470 -14.85 -29.19 -22.22
C PRO A 470 -15.45 -29.38 -20.81
N GLU A 471 -14.82 -30.19 -19.95
CA GLU A 471 -15.25 -30.37 -18.56
C GLU A 471 -15.11 -29.08 -17.75
N PHE A 472 -14.02 -28.34 -17.95
CA PHE A 472 -13.84 -27.02 -17.34
C PHE A 472 -14.95 -26.03 -17.78
N TYR A 473 -15.27 -25.93 -19.06
CA TYR A 473 -16.34 -25.05 -19.54
C TYR A 473 -17.68 -25.40 -18.91
N GLN A 474 -18.01 -26.68 -18.84
CA GLN A 474 -19.23 -27.17 -18.19
C GLN A 474 -19.31 -26.75 -16.73
N LEU A 475 -18.22 -26.95 -15.95
CA LEU A 475 -18.17 -26.59 -14.53
C LEU A 475 -18.30 -25.08 -14.30
N MET A 476 -17.68 -24.24 -15.15
CA MET A 476 -17.80 -22.77 -15.03
C MET A 476 -19.22 -22.31 -15.35
N ILE A 477 -19.90 -22.92 -16.33
CA ILE A 477 -21.30 -22.63 -16.65
C ILE A 477 -22.23 -23.03 -15.51
N GLU A 478 -22.00 -24.17 -14.88
CA GLU A 478 -22.74 -24.58 -13.67
C GLU A 478 -22.53 -23.57 -12.52
N ALA A 479 -21.30 -23.07 -12.36
CA ALA A 479 -20.98 -22.03 -11.38
C ALA A 479 -21.58 -20.64 -11.70
N LEU A 480 -22.01 -20.40 -12.94
CA LEU A 480 -22.72 -19.19 -13.37
C LEU A 480 -24.23 -19.22 -13.08
N SER A 481 -24.77 -20.33 -12.57
CA SER A 481 -26.20 -20.45 -12.23
C SER A 481 -26.67 -19.25 -11.39
N PRO A 482 -27.86 -18.66 -11.66
CA PRO A 482 -28.44 -17.59 -10.85
C PRO A 482 -28.64 -17.93 -9.37
N GLU A 483 -28.68 -19.23 -9.04
CA GLU A 483 -28.81 -19.73 -7.66
C GLU A 483 -27.47 -19.75 -6.90
N GLU A 484 -26.35 -19.56 -7.60
CA GLU A 484 -25.02 -19.55 -7.00
C GLU A 484 -24.68 -18.15 -6.43
N ASP A 485 -23.79 -18.12 -5.46
CA ASP A 485 -23.29 -16.88 -4.85
C ASP A 485 -22.64 -15.95 -5.91
N LEU A 486 -22.92 -14.63 -5.82
CA LEU A 486 -22.47 -13.66 -6.81
C LEU A 486 -20.92 -13.63 -6.95
N GLY A 487 -20.19 -13.72 -5.83
CA GLY A 487 -18.72 -13.76 -5.85
C GLY A 487 -18.16 -15.00 -6.56
N VAL A 488 -18.87 -16.14 -6.47
CA VAL A 488 -18.52 -17.39 -7.21
C VAL A 488 -18.78 -17.20 -8.70
N ARG A 489 -19.94 -16.62 -9.06
CA ARG A 489 -20.32 -16.34 -10.46
C ARG A 489 -19.31 -15.42 -11.14
N LEU A 490 -18.88 -14.35 -10.46
CA LEU A 490 -17.86 -13.42 -10.97
C LEU A 490 -16.51 -14.12 -11.20
N ALA A 491 -16.08 -14.97 -10.26
CA ALA A 491 -14.85 -15.74 -10.43
C ALA A 491 -14.92 -16.76 -11.58
N ALA A 492 -16.10 -17.34 -11.82
CA ALA A 492 -16.32 -18.27 -12.94
C ALA A 492 -16.25 -17.54 -14.30
N ILE A 493 -16.74 -16.30 -14.40
CA ILE A 493 -16.59 -15.48 -15.62
C ILE A 493 -15.12 -15.16 -15.88
N ASP A 494 -14.38 -14.72 -14.87
CA ASP A 494 -12.96 -14.43 -15.01
C ASP A 494 -12.17 -15.66 -15.48
N ALA A 495 -12.52 -16.83 -14.93
CA ALA A 495 -11.91 -18.09 -15.35
C ALA A 495 -12.22 -18.43 -16.83
N LEU A 496 -13.46 -18.26 -17.27
CA LEU A 496 -13.85 -18.43 -18.68
C LEU A 496 -13.13 -17.43 -19.58
N LYS A 497 -13.08 -16.16 -19.21
CA LYS A 497 -12.36 -15.12 -19.95
C LYS A 497 -10.90 -15.50 -20.16
N LEU A 498 -10.19 -15.89 -19.11
CA LEU A 498 -8.78 -16.30 -19.18
C LEU A 498 -8.58 -17.51 -20.09
N ALA A 499 -9.53 -18.47 -20.10
CA ALA A 499 -9.43 -19.67 -20.93
C ALA A 499 -9.78 -19.39 -22.42
N ILE A 500 -10.64 -18.41 -22.69
CA ILE A 500 -11.01 -17.98 -24.06
C ILE A 500 -9.89 -17.13 -24.67
N ASP A 501 -9.23 -16.29 -23.86
CA ASP A 501 -8.09 -15.47 -24.29
C ASP A 501 -6.78 -16.25 -24.45
N ASP A 502 -6.78 -17.56 -24.13
CA ASP A 502 -5.59 -18.40 -24.22
C ASP A 502 -5.26 -18.82 -25.66
N PHE A 503 -3.95 -18.94 -25.97
CA PHE A 503 -3.45 -19.39 -27.28
C PHE A 503 -3.91 -20.80 -27.65
N GLN A 504 -4.24 -21.65 -26.69
CA GLN A 504 -4.75 -23.01 -26.91
C GLN A 504 -6.28 -23.08 -27.00
N PHE A 505 -6.95 -21.94 -27.11
CA PHE A 505 -8.40 -21.89 -27.29
C PHE A 505 -8.82 -22.43 -28.66
N HIS A 506 -9.75 -23.37 -28.66
CA HIS A 506 -10.35 -23.93 -29.86
C HIS A 506 -11.85 -23.60 -29.93
N THR A 507 -12.25 -22.78 -30.88
CA THR A 507 -13.64 -22.31 -31.03
C THR A 507 -14.63 -23.47 -31.11
N ALA A 508 -14.29 -24.55 -31.83
CA ALA A 508 -15.15 -25.72 -31.98
C ALA A 508 -15.48 -26.41 -30.66
N GLU A 509 -14.54 -26.42 -29.69
CA GLU A 509 -14.72 -27.02 -28.39
C GLU A 509 -15.64 -26.17 -27.48
N PHE A 510 -15.64 -24.84 -27.65
CA PHE A 510 -16.46 -23.93 -26.88
C PHE A 510 -17.86 -23.69 -27.48
N THR A 511 -18.03 -23.87 -28.80
CA THR A 511 -19.30 -23.63 -29.50
C THR A 511 -20.52 -24.27 -28.84
N PRO A 512 -20.47 -25.51 -28.31
CA PRO A 512 -21.61 -26.12 -27.63
C PRO A 512 -22.08 -25.36 -26.38
N TYR A 513 -21.18 -24.58 -25.77
CA TYR A 513 -21.41 -23.85 -24.52
C TYR A 513 -21.79 -22.39 -24.73
N LEU A 514 -21.69 -21.89 -25.98
CA LEU A 514 -21.80 -20.46 -26.30
C LEU A 514 -23.16 -19.88 -25.91
N GLU A 515 -24.26 -20.53 -26.31
CA GLU A 515 -25.63 -20.04 -26.06
C GLU A 515 -25.94 -19.96 -24.56
N SER A 516 -25.65 -21.01 -23.81
CA SER A 516 -25.86 -21.05 -22.37
C SER A 516 -24.98 -20.01 -21.64
N THR A 517 -23.73 -19.84 -22.06
CA THR A 517 -22.81 -18.86 -21.49
C THR A 517 -23.36 -17.44 -21.69
N PHE A 518 -23.76 -17.06 -22.91
CA PHE A 518 -24.32 -15.73 -23.18
C PHE A 518 -25.64 -15.49 -22.42
N SER A 519 -26.53 -16.47 -22.34
CA SER A 519 -27.77 -16.35 -21.58
C SER A 519 -27.51 -16.04 -20.11
N LEU A 520 -26.56 -16.76 -19.47
CA LEU A 520 -26.19 -16.56 -18.08
C LEU A 520 -25.46 -15.23 -17.87
N LEU A 521 -24.58 -14.82 -18.80
CA LEU A 521 -23.91 -13.53 -18.77
C LEU A 521 -24.88 -12.36 -18.84
N PHE A 522 -25.86 -12.40 -19.76
CA PHE A 522 -26.88 -11.35 -19.85
C PHE A 522 -27.79 -11.31 -18.60
N THR A 523 -28.02 -12.43 -17.95
CA THR A 523 -28.74 -12.47 -16.68
C THR A 523 -27.92 -11.80 -15.58
N LEU A 524 -26.63 -12.15 -15.46
CA LEU A 524 -25.73 -11.57 -14.48
C LEU A 524 -25.51 -10.07 -14.72
N LEU A 525 -25.36 -9.63 -15.98
CA LEU A 525 -25.18 -8.21 -16.33
C LEU A 525 -26.35 -7.32 -15.85
N LYS A 526 -27.55 -7.86 -15.69
CA LYS A 526 -28.70 -7.13 -15.13
C LYS A 526 -28.63 -6.99 -13.62
N GLU A 527 -27.96 -7.90 -12.96
CA GLU A 527 -27.82 -7.93 -11.49
C GLU A 527 -26.66 -7.06 -11.01
N VAL A 528 -25.58 -6.98 -11.80
CA VAL A 528 -24.36 -6.25 -11.47
C VAL A 528 -24.58 -4.74 -11.62
N THR A 529 -24.19 -3.96 -10.62
CA THR A 529 -24.41 -2.50 -10.55
C THR A 529 -23.15 -1.70 -10.85
N GLU A 530 -21.99 -2.16 -10.40
CA GLU A 530 -20.72 -1.45 -10.54
C GLU A 530 -20.20 -1.45 -11.99
N SER A 531 -19.67 -0.29 -12.43
CA SER A 531 -19.13 -0.12 -13.80
C SER A 531 -17.92 -1.00 -14.06
N ASP A 532 -17.08 -1.20 -13.05
CA ASP A 532 -15.82 -1.96 -13.15
C ASP A 532 -16.07 -3.48 -13.20
N THR A 533 -17.26 -3.92 -12.76
CA THR A 533 -17.69 -5.32 -12.81
C THR A 533 -18.41 -5.66 -14.13
N LYS A 534 -18.98 -4.67 -14.82
CA LYS A 534 -19.63 -4.82 -16.13
C LYS A 534 -18.63 -4.94 -17.27
#